data_b3e3d0463e5742d61f9ebb336090e57c
#
_entry.id   b3e3d0463e5742d61f9ebb336090e57c
#
_cell.length_a   1.000
_cell.length_b   1.000
_cell.length_c   1.000
_cell.angle_alpha   90.00
_cell.angle_beta   90.00
_cell.angle_gamma   90.00
#
_symmetry.space_group_name_H-M   'P 1'
#
loop_
_entity.id
_entity.type
_entity.pdbx_description
1 polymer ?
#
loop_
_entity_poly.entity_id
_entity_poly.type
_entity_poly.pdbx_seq_one_letter_code
_entity_poly.pdbx_strand_id
1 'polypeptide(L)'
;IFSVSLFYNNYGDFEYYTPSGNSLGNSFTASDWIFQLGHSKKLNDKIQIGFNLKFLGSVFEQYKSFAIGSDVSLTYFDEQKQLGGYLLFSNIGTSIKSYQESNTKNKLPFNSVLGINTKLKHAPIRFHLSYHHLNRWSFSSNSQTTNQITIQINQLFSNFFNHIVIGTEFLFSKNFNVRFGYDFLSRNILQPESRPGTTGISWGVGFKVKNLMINYSNSKYHFAGTSNNITIIKQLKSFSNK
;
A
#
# COMPACT_ATOMS: atom_id res chain seq x y z
N ILE A 1 2.81 14.90 16.82
CA ILE A 1 3.17 15.24 15.43
C ILE A 1 1.88 15.32 14.64
N PHE A 2 1.70 16.40 13.88
CA PHE A 2 0.60 16.54 12.92
C PHE A 2 1.12 16.35 11.51
N SER A 3 0.30 15.79 10.64
CA SER A 3 0.58 15.63 9.23
C SER A 3 -0.64 15.97 8.39
N VAL A 4 -0.40 16.53 7.21
CA VAL A 4 -1.39 16.77 6.18
C VAL A 4 -0.84 16.15 4.90
N SER A 5 -1.67 15.42 4.16
CA SER A 5 -1.27 14.88 2.86
C SER A 5 -2.42 14.95 1.87
N LEU A 6 -2.05 15.11 0.61
CA LEU A 6 -2.93 15.05 -0.54
C LEU A 6 -2.36 14.02 -1.51
N PHE A 7 -3.18 13.08 -1.91
CA PHE A 7 -2.91 12.16 -3.00
C PHE A 7 -3.87 12.47 -4.14
N TYR A 8 -3.35 12.54 -5.35
CA TYR A 8 -4.14 12.74 -6.56
C TYR A 8 -3.68 11.76 -7.63
N ASN A 9 -4.60 11.06 -8.23
CA ASN A 9 -4.35 10.15 -9.33
C ASN A 9 -5.22 10.55 -10.53
N ASN A 10 -4.58 10.74 -11.67
CA ASN A 10 -5.26 10.97 -12.94
C ASN A 10 -5.04 9.74 -13.81
N TYR A 11 -6.12 9.14 -14.28
CA TYR A 11 -6.11 7.95 -15.12
C TYR A 11 -5.98 8.27 -16.61
N GLY A 12 -5.94 9.56 -16.98
CA GLY A 12 -5.87 10.00 -18.36
C GLY A 12 -7.25 10.16 -19.00
N ASP A 13 -7.23 10.29 -20.33
CA ASP A 13 -8.40 10.47 -21.16
C ASP A 13 -8.85 9.14 -21.76
N PHE A 14 -10.15 8.88 -21.67
CA PHE A 14 -10.79 7.69 -22.24
C PHE A 14 -11.72 8.11 -23.37
N GLU A 15 -11.54 7.54 -24.55
CA GLU A 15 -12.40 7.81 -25.69
C GLU A 15 -13.73 7.03 -25.57
N TYR A 16 -14.80 7.65 -26.04
CA TYR A 16 -16.07 6.95 -26.19
C TYR A 16 -16.10 6.14 -27.47
N TYR A 17 -16.54 4.88 -27.34
CA TYR A 17 -16.72 3.98 -28.46
C TYR A 17 -18.17 3.53 -28.58
N THR A 18 -18.64 3.37 -29.81
CA THR A 18 -19.92 2.70 -30.07
C THR A 18 -19.83 1.21 -29.74
N PRO A 19 -20.95 0.49 -29.54
CA PRO A 19 -20.92 -0.97 -29.40
C PRO A 19 -20.27 -1.71 -30.57
N SER A 20 -20.23 -1.07 -31.75
CA SER A 20 -19.55 -1.57 -32.96
C SER A 20 -18.05 -1.27 -32.99
N GLY A 21 -17.49 -0.60 -31.96
CA GLY A 21 -16.05 -0.31 -31.85
C GLY A 21 -15.57 0.95 -32.58
N ASN A 22 -16.46 1.78 -33.09
CA ASN A 22 -16.08 3.06 -33.74
C ASN A 22 -15.94 4.16 -32.68
N SER A 23 -14.85 4.96 -32.75
CA SER A 23 -14.66 6.13 -31.90
C SER A 23 -15.75 7.18 -32.19
N LEU A 24 -16.30 7.76 -31.12
CA LEU A 24 -17.25 8.87 -31.22
C LEU A 24 -16.57 10.25 -31.27
N GLY A 25 -15.24 10.32 -31.21
CA GLY A 25 -14.46 11.54 -31.25
C GLY A 25 -14.51 12.40 -29.98
N ASN A 26 -15.23 11.95 -28.96
CA ASN A 26 -15.30 12.59 -27.64
C ASN A 26 -14.53 11.76 -26.61
N SER A 27 -13.99 12.42 -25.59
CA SER A 27 -13.29 11.76 -24.48
C SER A 27 -13.81 12.22 -23.12
N PHE A 28 -13.60 11.40 -22.10
CA PHE A 28 -13.84 11.75 -20.71
C PHE A 28 -12.61 11.45 -19.86
N THR A 29 -12.53 12.04 -18.68
CA THR A 29 -11.44 11.86 -17.73
C THR A 29 -11.89 11.08 -16.50
N ALA A 30 -10.94 10.39 -15.85
CA ALA A 30 -11.15 9.78 -14.57
C ALA A 30 -10.04 10.20 -13.61
N SER A 31 -10.39 10.50 -12.37
CA SER A 31 -9.44 10.89 -11.34
C SER A 31 -9.93 10.58 -9.94
N ASP A 32 -8.96 10.26 -9.06
CA ASP A 32 -9.18 10.07 -7.64
C ASP A 32 -8.33 11.03 -6.83
N TRP A 33 -8.85 11.47 -5.70
CA TRP A 33 -8.09 12.23 -4.72
C TRP A 33 -8.37 11.76 -3.30
N ILE A 34 -7.35 11.86 -2.45
CA ILE A 34 -7.44 11.55 -1.02
C ILE A 34 -6.77 12.69 -0.27
N PHE A 35 -7.54 13.37 0.57
CA PHE A 35 -7.03 14.32 1.54
C PHE A 35 -6.97 13.67 2.91
N GLN A 36 -5.83 13.78 3.62
CA GLN A 36 -5.63 13.13 4.90
C GLN A 36 -5.10 14.12 5.94
N LEU A 37 -5.65 14.01 7.13
CA LEU A 37 -5.19 14.70 8.34
C LEU A 37 -4.72 13.63 9.33
N GLY A 38 -3.46 13.70 9.74
CA GLY A 38 -2.86 12.75 10.65
C GLY A 38 -2.39 13.39 11.96
N HIS A 39 -2.55 12.64 13.04
CA HIS A 39 -1.97 12.97 14.33
C HIS A 39 -1.31 11.74 14.93
N SER A 40 -0.10 11.93 15.49
CA SER A 40 0.56 10.88 16.24
C SER A 40 1.11 11.38 17.57
N LYS A 41 1.03 10.50 18.58
CA LYS A 41 1.48 10.78 19.96
C LYS A 41 2.37 9.62 20.44
N LYS A 42 3.51 9.96 21.01
CA LYS A 42 4.32 9.00 21.75
C LYS A 42 3.63 8.74 23.10
N LEU A 43 3.41 7.48 23.43
CA LEU A 43 2.95 7.05 24.75
C LEU A 43 4.12 6.90 25.72
N ASN A 44 5.24 6.38 25.21
CA ASN A 44 6.54 6.30 25.88
C ASN A 44 7.66 6.30 24.84
N ASP A 45 8.91 6.05 25.27
CA ASP A 45 10.07 6.07 24.38
C ASP A 45 10.03 5.01 23.26
N LYS A 46 9.25 3.94 23.44
CA LYS A 46 9.18 2.80 22.51
C LYS A 46 7.86 2.68 21.78
N ILE A 47 6.78 3.27 22.31
CA ILE A 47 5.42 3.08 21.80
C ILE A 47 4.84 4.41 21.32
N GLN A 48 4.30 4.39 20.11
CA GLN A 48 3.61 5.53 19.50
C GLN A 48 2.27 5.06 18.92
N ILE A 49 1.24 5.88 19.12
CA ILE A 49 -0.06 5.70 18.45
C ILE A 49 -0.24 6.76 17.37
N GLY A 50 -0.93 6.40 16.32
CA GLY A 50 -1.27 7.29 15.21
C GLY A 50 -2.74 7.15 14.83
N PHE A 51 -3.31 8.25 14.37
CA PHE A 51 -4.64 8.33 13.82
C PHE A 51 -4.62 9.19 12.56
N ASN A 52 -5.30 8.74 11.50
CA ASN A 52 -5.52 9.52 10.28
C ASN A 52 -7.02 9.62 10.00
N LEU A 53 -7.46 10.79 9.60
CA LEU A 53 -8.77 11.04 9.01
C LEU A 53 -8.59 11.24 7.51
N LYS A 54 -9.42 10.57 6.70
CA LYS A 54 -9.33 10.56 5.24
C LYS A 54 -10.63 11.04 4.61
N PHE A 55 -10.51 11.92 3.64
CA PHE A 55 -11.59 12.33 2.74
C PHE A 55 -11.21 11.87 1.34
N LEU A 56 -12.05 11.05 0.73
CA LEU A 56 -11.81 10.47 -0.58
C LEU A 56 -12.85 10.99 -1.55
N GLY A 57 -12.41 11.35 -2.74
CA GLY A 57 -13.28 11.71 -3.83
C GLY A 57 -12.82 11.05 -5.11
N SER A 58 -13.77 10.65 -5.92
CA SER A 58 -13.54 10.01 -7.20
C SER A 58 -14.50 10.57 -8.24
N VAL A 59 -13.95 10.86 -9.40
CA VAL A 59 -14.70 11.35 -10.57
C VAL A 59 -14.42 10.39 -11.72
N PHE A 60 -15.47 9.88 -12.30
CA PHE A 60 -15.42 9.06 -13.50
C PHE A 60 -16.48 9.56 -14.48
N GLU A 61 -16.05 10.20 -15.55
CA GLU A 61 -16.95 10.88 -16.47
C GLU A 61 -17.81 11.94 -15.74
N GLN A 62 -19.14 11.78 -15.77
CA GLN A 62 -20.10 12.61 -15.03
C GLN A 62 -20.38 12.12 -13.60
N TYR A 63 -19.95 10.91 -13.27
CA TYR A 63 -20.23 10.27 -12.00
C TYR A 63 -19.22 10.71 -10.93
N LYS A 64 -19.72 11.00 -9.72
CA LYS A 64 -18.90 11.43 -8.60
C LYS A 64 -19.20 10.58 -7.37
N SER A 65 -18.15 10.13 -6.71
CA SER A 65 -18.25 9.38 -5.46
C SER A 65 -17.44 10.09 -4.36
N PHE A 66 -17.95 10.07 -3.13
CA PHE A 66 -17.28 10.61 -1.96
C PHE A 66 -17.34 9.61 -0.81
N ALA A 67 -16.23 9.52 -0.06
CA ALA A 67 -16.16 8.66 1.11
C ALA A 67 -15.36 9.33 2.24
N ILE A 68 -15.60 8.90 3.46
CA ILE A 68 -14.85 9.26 4.64
C ILE A 68 -14.33 7.99 5.31
N GLY A 69 -13.09 8.04 5.76
CA GLY A 69 -12.45 6.92 6.43
C GLY A 69 -11.41 7.36 7.45
N SER A 70 -10.97 6.43 8.25
CA SER A 70 -9.91 6.64 9.23
C SER A 70 -8.94 5.48 9.26
N ASP A 71 -7.73 5.74 9.75
CA ASP A 71 -6.74 4.73 10.07
C ASP A 71 -6.32 4.88 11.53
N VAL A 72 -6.02 3.76 12.16
CA VAL A 72 -5.45 3.70 13.50
C VAL A 72 -4.20 2.85 13.47
N SER A 73 -3.12 3.32 14.08
CA SER A 73 -1.86 2.60 14.13
C SER A 73 -1.25 2.58 15.53
N LEU A 74 -0.61 1.47 15.84
CA LEU A 74 0.25 1.30 17.01
C LEU A 74 1.62 0.91 16.50
N THR A 75 2.66 1.64 16.91
CA THR A 75 4.04 1.38 16.53
C THR A 75 4.88 1.16 17.77
N TYR A 76 5.69 0.13 17.74
CA TYR A 76 6.73 -0.16 18.73
C TYR A 76 8.10 -0.03 18.08
N PHE A 77 9.05 0.60 18.73
CA PHE A 77 10.44 0.66 18.28
C PHE A 77 11.40 0.66 19.46
N ASP A 78 12.31 -0.31 19.47
CA ASP A 78 13.39 -0.42 20.44
C ASP A 78 14.71 -0.06 19.73
N GLU A 79 15.26 1.11 20.03
CA GLU A 79 16.46 1.61 19.39
C GLU A 79 17.71 0.78 19.76
N GLN A 80 17.77 0.24 20.99
CA GLN A 80 18.91 -0.57 21.43
C GLN A 80 18.96 -1.93 20.73
N LYS A 81 17.78 -2.55 20.54
CA LYS A 81 17.64 -3.83 19.85
C LYS A 81 17.52 -3.67 18.33
N GLN A 82 17.37 -2.43 17.83
CA GLN A 82 17.07 -2.15 16.42
C GLN A 82 15.88 -2.96 15.90
N LEU A 83 14.88 -3.16 16.76
CA LEU A 83 13.67 -3.93 16.50
C LEU A 83 12.47 -2.99 16.47
N GLY A 84 11.70 -3.05 15.40
CA GLY A 84 10.44 -2.34 15.26
C GLY A 84 9.30 -3.28 14.99
N GLY A 85 8.08 -2.88 15.38
CA GLY A 85 6.85 -3.57 15.05
C GLY A 85 5.73 -2.55 14.89
N TYR A 86 4.70 -2.89 14.11
CA TYR A 86 3.52 -2.05 13.98
C TYR A 86 2.26 -2.88 13.75
N LEU A 87 1.16 -2.34 14.20
CA LEU A 87 -0.19 -2.80 13.92
C LEU A 87 -0.95 -1.63 13.30
N LEU A 88 -1.57 -1.87 12.15
CA LEU A 88 -2.32 -0.86 11.41
C LEU A 88 -3.70 -1.40 11.07
N PHE A 89 -4.72 -0.61 11.40
CA PHE A 89 -6.08 -0.77 10.91
C PHE A 89 -6.37 0.40 9.97
N SER A 90 -6.62 0.12 8.70
CA SER A 90 -6.81 1.14 7.68
C SER A 90 -8.15 1.03 6.99
N ASN A 91 -8.61 2.18 6.46
CA ASN A 91 -9.85 2.31 5.73
C ASN A 91 -11.10 1.93 6.55
N ILE A 92 -11.13 2.31 7.83
CA ILE A 92 -12.32 2.21 8.68
C ILE A 92 -13.26 3.34 8.25
N GLY A 93 -14.25 3.02 7.40
CA GLY A 93 -15.10 4.07 6.84
C GLY A 93 -16.14 3.58 5.85
N THR A 94 -16.83 4.54 5.26
CA THR A 94 -17.96 4.26 4.35
C THR A 94 -18.06 5.35 3.27
N SER A 95 -18.70 5.01 2.14
CA SER A 95 -19.10 5.99 1.13
C SER A 95 -20.22 6.89 1.66
N ILE A 96 -20.07 8.19 1.41
CA ILE A 96 -21.12 9.19 1.64
C ILE A 96 -22.01 9.27 0.41
N LYS A 97 -21.38 9.26 -0.77
CA LYS A 97 -22.03 9.27 -2.08
C LYS A 97 -21.37 8.22 -2.96
N SER A 98 -22.16 7.34 -3.54
CA SER A 98 -21.72 6.36 -4.55
C SER A 98 -22.00 6.88 -5.96
N TYR A 99 -21.33 6.33 -6.98
CA TYR A 99 -21.56 6.68 -8.39
C TYR A 99 -23.01 6.45 -8.84
N GLN A 100 -23.63 5.40 -8.34
CA GLN A 100 -25.05 5.14 -8.57
C GLN A 100 -25.80 5.40 -7.26
N GLU A 101 -27.00 5.96 -7.38
CA GLU A 101 -27.91 6.09 -6.25
C GLU A 101 -28.36 4.69 -5.82
N SER A 102 -27.67 4.15 -4.83
CA SER A 102 -28.04 2.91 -4.19
C SER A 102 -28.36 3.18 -2.72
N ASN A 103 -29.40 2.56 -2.21
CA ASN A 103 -29.75 2.65 -0.78
C ASN A 103 -28.72 1.97 0.13
N THR A 104 -27.72 1.28 -0.43
CA THR A 104 -26.65 0.59 0.32
C THR A 104 -25.39 1.44 0.35
N LYS A 105 -24.97 1.83 1.55
CA LYS A 105 -23.67 2.49 1.77
C LYS A 105 -22.54 1.48 1.57
N ASN A 106 -21.67 1.73 0.62
CA ASN A 106 -20.51 0.90 0.38
C ASN A 106 -19.45 1.16 1.46
N LYS A 107 -19.01 0.10 2.13
CA LYS A 107 -17.89 0.18 3.08
C LYS A 107 -16.57 0.36 2.31
N LEU A 108 -15.65 1.13 2.88
CA LEU A 108 -14.29 1.18 2.37
C LEU A 108 -13.61 -0.21 2.52
N PRO A 109 -12.63 -0.53 1.68
CA PRO A 109 -11.89 -1.79 1.76
C PRO A 109 -11.01 -1.81 3.02
N PHE A 110 -11.60 -2.20 4.13
CA PHE A 110 -10.90 -2.33 5.42
C PHE A 110 -9.71 -3.27 5.29
N ASN A 111 -8.57 -2.86 5.81
CA ASN A 111 -7.38 -3.67 5.85
C ASN A 111 -6.70 -3.58 7.22
N SER A 112 -6.19 -4.70 7.68
CA SER A 112 -5.42 -4.82 8.92
C SER A 112 -4.06 -5.44 8.64
N VAL A 113 -3.00 -4.80 9.13
CA VAL A 113 -1.62 -5.16 8.85
C VAL A 113 -0.83 -5.25 10.14
N LEU A 114 -0.12 -6.33 10.31
CA LEU A 114 0.90 -6.51 11.35
C LEU A 114 2.27 -6.55 10.67
N GLY A 115 3.22 -5.79 11.17
CA GLY A 115 4.58 -5.80 10.62
C GLY A 115 5.66 -5.77 11.68
N ILE A 116 6.79 -6.34 11.32
CA ILE A 116 8.01 -6.36 12.13
C ILE A 116 9.20 -5.99 11.25
N ASN A 117 10.15 -5.28 11.80
CA ASN A 117 11.42 -5.01 11.14
C ASN A 117 12.56 -5.10 12.14
N THR A 118 13.71 -5.54 11.65
CA THR A 118 14.93 -5.62 12.46
C THR A 118 16.14 -5.31 11.62
N LYS A 119 17.09 -4.55 12.20
CA LYS A 119 18.39 -4.31 11.60
C LYS A 119 19.42 -5.21 12.26
N LEU A 120 20.24 -5.88 11.47
CA LEU A 120 21.32 -6.71 11.97
C LEU A 120 22.40 -5.84 12.63
N LYS A 121 22.92 -6.31 13.79
CA LYS A 121 23.94 -5.56 14.55
C LYS A 121 25.28 -5.44 13.80
N HIS A 122 25.65 -6.51 13.08
CA HIS A 122 26.97 -6.63 12.44
C HIS A 122 26.94 -6.57 10.91
N ALA A 123 25.75 -6.28 10.33
CA ALA A 123 25.61 -6.11 8.90
C ALA A 123 24.72 -4.91 8.58
N PRO A 124 24.98 -4.20 7.49
CA PRO A 124 24.19 -3.05 7.08
C PRO A 124 22.88 -3.48 6.40
N ILE A 125 22.18 -4.44 7.00
CA ILE A 125 20.98 -5.05 6.43
C ILE A 125 19.83 -4.92 7.43
N ARG A 126 18.67 -4.48 6.94
CA ARG A 126 17.40 -4.47 7.66
C ARG A 126 16.41 -5.36 6.95
N PHE A 127 15.76 -6.24 7.70
CA PHE A 127 14.67 -7.08 7.23
C PHE A 127 13.33 -6.50 7.64
N HIS A 128 12.34 -6.68 6.78
CA HIS A 128 10.96 -6.32 6.99
C HIS A 128 10.09 -7.53 6.68
N LEU A 129 9.15 -7.81 7.54
CA LEU A 129 8.11 -8.81 7.35
C LEU A 129 6.78 -8.16 7.72
N SER A 130 5.81 -8.26 6.84
CA SER A 130 4.46 -7.80 7.15
C SER A 130 3.43 -8.84 6.74
N TYR A 131 2.40 -8.93 7.55
CA TYR A 131 1.23 -9.77 7.36
C TYR A 131 0.02 -8.88 7.14
N HIS A 132 -0.57 -8.97 5.97
CA HIS A 132 -1.66 -8.13 5.49
C HIS A 132 -3.00 -8.86 5.57
N HIS A 133 -4.10 -8.10 5.57
CA HIS A 133 -5.46 -8.64 5.55
C HIS A 133 -5.77 -9.63 6.69
N LEU A 134 -5.37 -9.31 7.92
CA LEU A 134 -5.69 -10.10 9.11
C LEU A 134 -7.20 -10.40 9.27
N ASN A 135 -8.04 -9.56 8.66
CA ASN A 135 -9.50 -9.65 8.68
C ASN A 135 -10.10 -10.60 7.64
N ARG A 136 -9.28 -11.12 6.70
CA ARG A 136 -9.77 -11.96 5.60
C ARG A 136 -8.78 -13.10 5.34
N TRP A 137 -9.16 -14.32 5.73
CA TRP A 137 -8.29 -15.49 5.62
C TRP A 137 -8.15 -16.03 4.19
N SER A 138 -9.19 -15.96 3.37
CA SER A 138 -9.19 -16.61 2.06
C SER A 138 -9.28 -15.59 0.93
N PHE A 139 -8.35 -15.66 0.01
CA PHE A 139 -8.42 -15.06 -1.31
C PHE A 139 -8.85 -16.18 -2.26
N SER A 140 -10.16 -16.39 -2.41
CA SER A 140 -10.72 -17.52 -3.17
C SER A 140 -10.24 -17.49 -4.61
N SER A 141 -9.51 -18.52 -5.02
CA SER A 141 -9.52 -19.00 -6.39
C SER A 141 -10.36 -20.29 -6.41
N ASN A 142 -11.43 -20.30 -7.16
CA ASN A 142 -12.22 -21.51 -7.43
C ASN A 142 -11.41 -22.45 -8.33
N SER A 143 -10.55 -23.26 -7.76
CA SER A 143 -10.01 -24.42 -8.46
C SER A 143 -10.84 -25.65 -8.08
N GLN A 144 -11.76 -26.00 -8.95
CA GLN A 144 -12.39 -27.31 -8.95
C GLN A 144 -11.34 -28.34 -9.37
N THR A 145 -10.79 -29.09 -8.42
CA THR A 145 -9.95 -30.25 -8.71
C THR A 145 -10.13 -31.34 -7.67
N THR A 146 -10.00 -32.58 -8.11
CA THR A 146 -10.63 -33.82 -7.71
C THR A 146 -10.01 -34.56 -6.51
N ASN A 147 -9.03 -34.01 -5.77
CA ASN A 147 -8.39 -34.68 -4.61
C ASN A 147 -8.45 -33.78 -3.36
N GLN A 148 -9.41 -34.05 -2.47
CA GLN A 148 -9.80 -33.14 -1.39
C GLN A 148 -8.72 -32.85 -0.34
N ILE A 149 -7.89 -33.80 0.08
CA ILE A 149 -6.95 -33.62 1.20
C ILE A 149 -5.69 -32.84 0.80
N THR A 150 -5.06 -33.19 -0.31
CA THR A 150 -3.86 -32.48 -0.81
C THR A 150 -4.16 -31.05 -1.21
N ILE A 151 -5.37 -30.80 -1.70
CA ILE A 151 -5.86 -29.46 -2.08
C ILE A 151 -6.03 -28.59 -0.84
N GLN A 152 -6.60 -29.11 0.25
CA GLN A 152 -6.80 -28.35 1.49
C GLN A 152 -5.47 -27.89 2.09
N ILE A 153 -4.46 -28.75 2.13
CA ILE A 153 -3.13 -28.40 2.65
C ILE A 153 -2.46 -27.34 1.76
N ASN A 154 -2.48 -27.52 0.45
CA ASN A 154 -1.91 -26.55 -0.50
C ASN A 154 -2.63 -25.20 -0.45
N GLN A 155 -3.94 -25.20 -0.28
CA GLN A 155 -4.72 -23.98 -0.11
C GLN A 155 -4.42 -23.26 1.20
N LEU A 156 -4.22 -23.99 2.31
CA LEU A 156 -3.84 -23.39 3.59
C LEU A 156 -2.47 -22.70 3.49
N PHE A 157 -1.47 -23.36 2.90
CA PHE A 157 -0.14 -22.78 2.68
C PHE A 157 -0.21 -21.58 1.73
N SER A 158 -0.91 -21.71 0.61
CA SER A 158 -1.08 -20.60 -0.34
C SER A 158 -1.78 -19.39 0.30
N ASN A 159 -2.86 -19.63 1.06
CA ASN A 159 -3.55 -18.57 1.76
C ASN A 159 -2.65 -17.90 2.81
N PHE A 160 -1.88 -18.66 3.57
CA PHE A 160 -0.96 -18.09 4.55
C PHE A 160 0.10 -17.20 3.89
N PHE A 161 0.75 -17.68 2.81
CA PHE A 161 1.76 -16.90 2.09
C PHE A 161 1.17 -15.67 1.39
N ASN A 162 -0.06 -15.72 0.91
CA ASN A 162 -0.75 -14.58 0.29
C ASN A 162 -0.92 -13.38 1.24
N HIS A 163 -0.78 -13.57 2.53
CA HIS A 163 -0.78 -12.48 3.49
C HIS A 163 0.59 -11.86 3.73
N ILE A 164 1.66 -12.48 3.24
CA ILE A 164 3.03 -12.12 3.58
C ILE A 164 3.63 -11.20 2.51
N VAL A 165 4.23 -10.11 2.99
CA VAL A 165 5.15 -9.28 2.22
C VAL A 165 6.48 -9.24 2.95
N ILE A 166 7.55 -9.59 2.26
CA ILE A 166 8.92 -9.54 2.78
C ILE A 166 9.70 -8.43 2.11
N GLY A 167 10.61 -7.83 2.85
CA GLY A 167 11.48 -6.78 2.34
C GLY A 167 12.87 -6.83 2.97
N THR A 168 13.84 -6.38 2.21
CA THR A 168 15.22 -6.23 2.67
C THR A 168 15.74 -4.86 2.26
N GLU A 169 16.39 -4.17 3.19
CA GLU A 169 17.03 -2.89 2.95
C GLU A 169 18.53 -3.03 3.22
N PHE A 170 19.35 -2.71 2.23
CA PHE A 170 20.80 -2.62 2.30
C PHE A 170 21.22 -1.18 2.58
N LEU A 171 21.78 -0.93 3.74
CA LEU A 171 22.20 0.38 4.24
C LEU A 171 23.67 0.61 3.94
N PHE A 172 24.03 0.88 2.69
CA PHE A 172 25.42 1.06 2.27
C PHE A 172 26.11 2.24 2.97
N SER A 173 25.32 3.28 3.28
CA SER A 173 25.80 4.41 4.08
C SER A 173 24.63 5.08 4.82
N LYS A 174 24.93 6.10 5.65
CA LYS A 174 23.89 6.94 6.27
C LYS A 174 23.05 7.71 5.24
N ASN A 175 23.54 7.81 4.02
CA ASN A 175 22.96 8.62 2.95
C ASN A 175 22.48 7.82 1.74
N PHE A 176 22.75 6.52 1.69
CA PHE A 176 22.41 5.68 0.55
C PHE A 176 21.92 4.31 1.00
N ASN A 177 20.76 3.91 0.50
CA ASN A 177 20.19 2.58 0.72
C ASN A 177 19.57 2.03 -0.57
N VAL A 178 19.50 0.70 -0.63
CA VAL A 178 18.81 -0.06 -1.68
C VAL A 178 17.84 -1.00 -1.02
N ARG A 179 16.63 -1.12 -1.58
CA ARG A 179 15.53 -1.91 -1.03
C ARG A 179 15.04 -2.90 -2.06
N PHE A 180 14.68 -4.08 -1.57
CA PHE A 180 14.00 -5.12 -2.33
C PHE A 180 12.78 -5.58 -1.55
N GLY A 181 11.70 -5.85 -2.27
CA GLY A 181 10.46 -6.35 -1.70
C GLY A 181 9.86 -7.45 -2.55
N TYR A 182 9.14 -8.35 -1.88
CA TYR A 182 8.39 -9.41 -2.52
C TYR A 182 7.03 -9.56 -1.87
N ASP A 183 5.98 -9.46 -2.69
CA ASP A 183 4.58 -9.60 -2.32
C ASP A 183 4.02 -10.89 -2.91
N PHE A 184 3.75 -11.85 -2.04
CA PHE A 184 3.24 -13.16 -2.45
C PHE A 184 1.83 -13.09 -3.04
N LEU A 185 0.97 -12.20 -2.52
CA LEU A 185 -0.40 -12.03 -3.04
C LEU A 185 -0.39 -11.51 -4.46
N SER A 186 0.34 -10.43 -4.69
CA SER A 186 0.48 -9.84 -6.03
C SER A 186 1.07 -10.84 -7.00
N ARG A 187 2.03 -11.64 -6.57
CA ARG A 187 2.61 -12.73 -7.36
C ARG A 187 1.56 -13.75 -7.77
N ASN A 188 0.76 -14.21 -6.81
CA ASN A 188 -0.21 -15.28 -7.02
C ASN A 188 -1.42 -14.84 -7.88
N ILE A 189 -1.93 -13.62 -7.65
CA ILE A 189 -3.17 -13.16 -8.31
C ILE A 189 -2.88 -12.51 -9.68
N LEU A 190 -1.77 -11.80 -9.83
CA LEU A 190 -1.52 -10.95 -11.00
C LEU A 190 -0.54 -11.55 -12.00
N GLN A 191 -0.01 -12.73 -11.73
CA GLN A 191 0.86 -13.44 -12.67
C GLN A 191 0.04 -14.34 -13.61
N PRO A 192 0.10 -14.14 -14.93
CA PRO A 192 -0.49 -15.08 -15.89
C PRO A 192 0.23 -16.43 -15.85
N GLU A 193 -0.51 -17.53 -15.91
CA GLU A 193 0.06 -18.89 -15.97
C GLU A 193 0.98 -19.11 -17.18
N SER A 194 0.65 -18.45 -18.29
CA SER A 194 1.38 -18.61 -19.57
C SER A 194 2.71 -17.88 -19.64
N ARG A 195 2.99 -16.91 -18.73
CA ARG A 195 4.22 -16.10 -18.76
C ARG A 195 4.70 -15.80 -17.34
N PRO A 196 5.65 -16.58 -16.81
CA PRO A 196 6.30 -16.28 -15.54
C PRO A 196 7.06 -14.94 -15.68
N GLY A 197 6.62 -13.94 -14.93
CA GLY A 197 7.21 -12.60 -14.91
C GLY A 197 7.79 -12.25 -13.54
N THR A 198 8.16 -11.00 -13.36
CA THR A 198 8.64 -10.42 -12.09
C THR A 198 7.53 -9.76 -11.28
N THR A 199 6.27 -10.11 -11.53
CA THR A 199 5.12 -9.61 -10.76
C THR A 199 5.28 -9.93 -9.27
N GLY A 200 4.97 -8.97 -8.41
CA GLY A 200 5.18 -9.09 -6.96
C GLY A 200 6.57 -8.69 -6.49
N ILE A 201 7.54 -8.51 -7.40
CA ILE A 201 8.87 -8.00 -7.07
C ILE A 201 8.87 -6.48 -7.13
N SER A 202 9.47 -5.85 -6.13
CA SER A 202 9.71 -4.41 -6.09
C SER A 202 11.15 -4.13 -5.68
N TRP A 203 11.68 -3.02 -6.15
CA TRP A 203 12.99 -2.52 -5.73
C TRP A 203 12.99 -1.01 -5.65
N GLY A 204 13.93 -0.46 -4.91
CA GLY A 204 14.05 0.98 -4.78
C GLY A 204 15.41 1.42 -4.27
N VAL A 205 15.70 2.69 -4.47
CA VAL A 205 16.91 3.34 -4.01
C VAL A 205 16.56 4.62 -3.25
N GLY A 206 17.30 4.91 -2.20
CA GLY A 206 17.13 6.11 -1.39
C GLY A 206 18.44 6.85 -1.23
N PHE A 207 18.38 8.16 -1.48
CA PHE A 207 19.49 9.09 -1.29
C PHE A 207 19.09 10.18 -0.31
N LYS A 208 19.98 10.48 0.65
CA LYS A 208 19.81 11.57 1.61
C LYS A 208 20.93 12.57 1.45
N VAL A 209 20.58 13.83 1.19
CA VAL A 209 21.54 14.93 1.11
C VAL A 209 21.10 16.02 2.08
N LYS A 210 21.83 16.19 3.19
CA LYS A 210 21.45 17.11 4.27
C LYS A 210 20.02 16.82 4.78
N ASN A 211 19.10 17.74 4.56
CA ASN A 211 17.69 17.65 5.01
C ASN A 211 16.74 17.12 3.92
N LEU A 212 17.27 16.79 2.75
CA LEU A 212 16.52 16.29 1.61
C LEU A 212 16.74 14.77 1.48
N MET A 213 15.66 13.99 1.38
CA MET A 213 15.69 12.60 1.03
C MET A 213 14.91 12.38 -0.26
N ILE A 214 15.52 11.70 -1.21
CA ILE A 214 14.93 11.34 -2.49
C ILE A 214 14.88 9.82 -2.55
N ASN A 215 13.70 9.26 -2.74
CA ASN A 215 13.53 7.84 -2.93
C ASN A 215 12.91 7.61 -4.31
N TYR A 216 13.47 6.63 -5.03
CA TYR A 216 12.87 6.06 -6.23
C TYR A 216 12.49 4.62 -5.96
N SER A 217 11.33 4.19 -6.42
CA SER A 217 10.92 2.80 -6.36
C SER A 217 10.20 2.37 -7.63
N ASN A 218 10.40 1.11 -7.97
CA ASN A 218 9.76 0.44 -9.09
C ASN A 218 9.08 -0.83 -8.57
N SER A 219 7.83 -1.03 -8.94
CA SER A 219 7.04 -2.20 -8.57
C SER A 219 6.33 -2.74 -9.81
N LYS A 220 6.44 -4.03 -10.04
CA LYS A 220 5.74 -4.69 -11.14
C LYS A 220 4.44 -5.30 -10.63
N TYR A 221 3.33 -4.62 -10.89
CA TYR A 221 2.00 -5.08 -10.50
C TYR A 221 1.37 -6.03 -11.52
N HIS A 222 1.69 -5.87 -12.81
CA HIS A 222 1.12 -6.66 -13.87
C HIS A 222 2.18 -6.94 -14.94
N PHE A 223 2.00 -7.99 -15.74
CA PHE A 223 2.97 -8.31 -16.81
C PHE A 223 3.09 -7.16 -17.84
N ALA A 224 2.01 -6.41 -18.06
CA ALA A 224 1.94 -5.30 -19.01
C ALA A 224 2.31 -3.93 -18.41
N GLY A 225 2.52 -3.82 -17.08
CA GLY A 225 2.75 -2.52 -16.45
C GLY A 225 3.62 -2.55 -15.20
N THR A 226 4.42 -1.52 -15.05
CA THR A 226 5.24 -1.22 -13.88
C THR A 226 4.85 0.14 -13.31
N SER A 227 4.79 0.24 -12.00
CA SER A 227 4.65 1.52 -11.30
C SER A 227 6.02 2.06 -10.93
N ASN A 228 6.27 3.33 -11.27
CA ASN A 228 7.45 4.07 -10.88
C ASN A 228 7.05 5.18 -9.94
N ASN A 229 7.67 5.26 -8.77
CA ASN A 229 7.37 6.27 -7.77
C ASN A 229 8.63 7.04 -7.39
N ILE A 230 8.52 8.37 -7.36
CA ILE A 230 9.54 9.26 -6.85
C ILE A 230 8.97 9.96 -5.63
N THR A 231 9.67 9.87 -4.50
CA THR A 231 9.29 10.54 -3.26
C THR A 231 10.40 11.48 -2.83
N ILE A 232 10.04 12.74 -2.62
CA ILE A 232 10.96 13.77 -2.13
C ILE A 232 10.50 14.18 -0.73
N ILE A 233 11.37 14.00 0.27
CA ILE A 233 11.07 14.33 1.66
C ILE A 233 12.07 15.42 2.11
N LYS A 234 11.54 16.56 2.58
CA LYS A 234 12.33 17.63 3.16
C LYS A 234 12.01 17.76 4.64
N GLN A 235 13.01 17.58 5.50
CA GLN A 235 12.88 17.87 6.92
C GLN A 235 12.95 19.39 7.14
N LEU A 236 11.85 19.96 7.62
CA LEU A 236 11.84 21.34 8.07
C LEU A 236 12.41 21.40 9.49
N LYS A 237 13.18 22.45 9.81
CA LYS A 237 13.60 22.70 11.19
C LYS A 237 12.34 22.92 12.03
N SER A 238 12.27 22.28 13.18
CA SER A 238 11.22 22.57 14.15
C SER A 238 11.30 24.06 14.54
N PHE A 239 10.21 24.78 14.35
CA PHE A 239 10.05 26.09 14.97
C PHE A 239 9.78 25.83 16.47
N SER A 240 10.82 25.51 17.22
CA SER A 240 10.77 25.58 18.68
C SER A 240 10.91 27.04 19.05
N ASN A 241 9.80 27.67 19.41
CA ASN A 241 9.86 28.95 20.14
C ASN A 241 10.62 28.69 21.43
N LYS A 242 11.76 29.45 21.60
CA LYS A 242 12.44 29.60 22.88
C LYS A 242 11.49 30.17 23.93
#